data_bd2586e99d7805746ea7fd2e302908ab
#
_entry.id   bd2586e99d7805746ea7fd2e302908ab
#
_cell.length_a   1.000
_cell.length_b   1.000
_cell.length_c   1.000
_cell.angle_alpha   90.00
_cell.angle_beta   90.00
_cell.angle_gamma   90.00
#
_symmetry.space_group_name_H-M   'P 1'
#
loop_
_entity.id
_entity.type
_entity.pdbx_description
1 polymer ?
#
loop_
_entity_poly.entity_id
_entity_poly.type
_entity_poly.pdbx_seq_one_letter_code
_entity_poly.pdbx_strand_id
1 'polypeptide(L)'
;MSAQAVTTSNEPFEPRIVAFLCHWCTYTGADLAGTTRQQYPPNVRVVHLMCSGAADVVYVLKSLMDGADGVLVGGCHPGDCHYQSGNFKARRRVAILRTILSQLGVPEDRVWLRWISASEGRLFAETVTEMTDAIRKMGPSEFKQGWDA
;
A
#
# COMPACT_ATOMS: atom_id res chain seq x y z
N MET A 1 -28.59 4.21 33.63
CA MET A 1 -27.80 3.30 32.78
C MET A 1 -28.22 3.49 31.34
N SER A 2 -27.56 4.37 30.64
CA SER A 2 -27.80 4.59 29.21
C SER A 2 -27.07 3.53 28.42
N ALA A 3 -27.80 2.61 27.79
CA ALA A 3 -27.24 1.74 26.77
C ALA A 3 -26.77 2.61 25.61
N GLN A 4 -25.47 2.73 25.43
CA GLN A 4 -24.94 3.36 24.23
C GLN A 4 -25.33 2.47 23.06
N ALA A 5 -26.24 2.99 22.24
CA ALA A 5 -26.54 2.38 20.96
C ALA A 5 -25.26 2.27 20.15
N VAL A 6 -24.84 1.05 19.89
CA VAL A 6 -23.85 0.76 18.88
C VAL A 6 -24.50 1.17 17.56
N THR A 7 -24.18 2.36 17.11
CA THR A 7 -24.47 2.78 15.75
C THR A 7 -23.62 1.89 14.84
N THR A 8 -24.19 0.82 14.37
CA THR A 8 -23.71 0.12 13.20
C THR A 8 -23.84 1.11 12.04
N SER A 9 -22.77 1.86 11.79
CA SER A 9 -22.66 2.65 10.59
C SER A 9 -22.70 1.69 9.42
N ASN A 10 -23.81 1.68 8.72
CA ASN A 10 -24.03 0.86 7.53
C ASN A 10 -23.33 1.48 6.32
N GLU A 11 -22.19 2.13 6.56
CA GLU A 11 -21.33 2.65 5.49
C GLU A 11 -20.53 1.51 4.87
N PRO A 12 -20.43 1.47 3.54
CA PRO A 12 -19.64 0.45 2.87
C PRO A 12 -18.18 0.56 3.34
N PHE A 13 -17.55 -0.59 3.55
CA PHE A 13 -16.14 -0.65 3.96
C PHE A 13 -15.23 0.03 2.93
N GLU A 14 -14.51 1.06 3.36
CA GLU A 14 -13.49 1.74 2.56
C GLU A 14 -12.09 1.36 3.04
N PRO A 15 -11.29 0.70 2.18
CA PRO A 15 -9.93 0.31 2.53
C PRO A 15 -9.03 1.51 2.82
N ARG A 16 -8.18 1.39 3.84
CA ARG A 16 -7.10 2.34 4.12
C ARG A 16 -5.80 1.77 3.60
N ILE A 17 -5.24 2.43 2.60
CA ILE A 17 -4.00 1.98 1.95
C ILE A 17 -2.88 2.96 2.26
N VAL A 18 -1.74 2.43 2.68
CA VAL A 18 -0.49 3.19 2.82
C VAL A 18 0.41 2.82 1.64
N ALA A 19 0.93 3.82 0.95
CA ALA A 19 1.80 3.63 -0.20
C ALA A 19 3.18 4.23 0.07
N PHE A 20 4.20 3.40 0.13
CA PHE A 20 5.60 3.81 0.19
C PHE A 20 6.13 3.95 -1.24
N LEU A 21 6.36 5.17 -1.67
CA LEU A 21 6.68 5.48 -3.06
C LEU A 21 8.10 6.05 -3.20
N CYS A 22 8.86 5.47 -4.13
CA CYS A 22 10.18 5.94 -4.49
C CYS A 22 10.12 7.33 -5.16
N HIS A 23 10.92 8.26 -4.67
CA HIS A 23 11.01 9.64 -5.17
C HIS A 23 11.22 9.72 -6.68
N TRP A 24 12.18 8.94 -7.20
CA TRP A 24 12.67 9.06 -8.57
C TRP A 24 11.73 8.46 -9.63
N CYS A 25 10.78 7.64 -9.22
CA CYS A 25 9.91 6.94 -10.15
C CYS A 25 8.43 6.97 -9.71
N THR A 26 8.03 6.10 -8.79
CA THR A 26 6.60 5.90 -8.47
C THR A 26 5.94 7.13 -7.87
N TYR A 27 6.65 7.89 -7.01
CA TYR A 27 6.14 9.15 -6.46
C TYR A 27 5.93 10.19 -7.58
N THR A 28 6.89 10.30 -8.48
CA THR A 28 6.78 11.20 -9.66
C THR A 28 5.66 10.74 -10.57
N GLY A 29 5.47 9.43 -10.75
CA GLY A 29 4.33 8.86 -11.48
C GLY A 29 2.98 9.19 -10.81
N ALA A 30 2.93 9.14 -9.49
CA ALA A 30 1.74 9.55 -8.73
C ALA A 30 1.43 11.05 -8.91
N ASP A 31 2.46 11.88 -8.90
CA ASP A 31 2.37 13.32 -9.15
C ASP A 31 1.87 13.60 -10.58
N LEU A 32 2.37 12.89 -11.57
CA LEU A 32 1.88 12.94 -12.94
C LEU A 32 0.41 12.53 -13.04
N ALA A 33 -0.01 11.49 -12.33
CA ALA A 33 -1.41 11.09 -12.29
C ALA A 33 -2.31 12.21 -11.78
N GLY A 34 -1.89 12.93 -10.75
CA GLY A 34 -2.60 14.09 -10.21
C GLY A 34 -2.66 15.24 -11.21
N THR A 35 -1.53 15.62 -11.80
CA THR A 35 -1.44 16.74 -12.75
C THR A 35 -2.19 16.47 -14.06
N THR A 36 -2.25 15.24 -14.50
CA THR A 36 -3.02 14.80 -15.66
C THR A 36 -4.48 14.45 -15.35
N ARG A 37 -4.90 14.67 -14.10
CA ARG A 37 -6.28 14.44 -13.63
C ARG A 37 -6.77 13.00 -13.82
N GLN A 38 -5.88 12.02 -13.65
CA GLN A 38 -6.27 10.62 -13.62
C GLN A 38 -7.16 10.36 -12.40
N GLN A 39 -8.27 9.67 -12.62
CA GLN A 39 -9.19 9.34 -11.55
C GLN A 39 -8.79 8.03 -10.86
N TYR A 40 -8.65 8.07 -9.55
CA TYR A 40 -8.45 6.89 -8.71
C TYR A 40 -9.01 7.15 -7.30
N PRO A 41 -9.30 6.10 -6.51
CA PRO A 41 -9.85 6.27 -5.17
C PRO A 41 -8.94 7.10 -4.25
N PRO A 42 -9.50 8.01 -3.42
CA PRO A 42 -8.72 8.91 -2.56
C PRO A 42 -8.26 8.27 -1.23
N ASN A 43 -8.39 6.98 -1.09
CA ASN A 43 -8.14 6.22 0.15
C ASN A 43 -6.68 5.78 0.33
N VAL A 44 -5.77 6.40 -0.38
CA VAL A 44 -4.33 6.12 -0.32
C VAL A 44 -3.59 7.23 0.42
N ARG A 45 -2.79 6.84 1.41
CA ARG A 45 -1.85 7.74 2.09
C ARG A 45 -0.44 7.46 1.58
N VAL A 46 0.17 8.47 0.98
CA VAL A 46 1.50 8.35 0.40
C VAL A 46 2.57 8.68 1.43
N VAL A 47 3.54 7.78 1.56
CA VAL A 47 4.79 8.01 2.27
C VAL A 47 5.91 8.09 1.24
N HIS A 48 6.53 9.23 1.17
CA HIS A 48 7.59 9.52 0.22
C HIS A 48 8.92 8.96 0.71
N LEU A 49 9.56 8.12 -0.07
CA LEU A 49 10.88 7.57 0.20
C LEU A 49 11.86 7.99 -0.90
N MET A 50 13.12 8.16 -0.56
CA MET A 50 14.16 8.44 -1.57
C MET A 50 14.39 7.25 -2.49
N CYS A 51 14.20 6.03 -1.99
CA CYS A 51 14.32 4.80 -2.77
C CYS A 51 13.40 3.72 -2.19
N SER A 52 12.83 2.86 -3.03
CA SER A 52 12.06 1.70 -2.56
C SER A 52 12.90 0.75 -1.69
N GLY A 53 14.22 0.75 -1.85
CA GLY A 53 15.15 0.02 -0.99
C GLY A 53 15.15 0.50 0.47
N ALA A 54 14.61 1.70 0.76
CA ALA A 54 14.43 2.20 2.12
C ALA A 54 13.10 1.72 2.76
N ALA A 55 12.22 1.08 1.99
CA ALA A 55 10.99 0.49 2.51
C ALA A 55 11.33 -0.76 3.34
N ASP A 56 11.53 -0.55 4.63
CA ASP A 56 11.82 -1.62 5.57
C ASP A 56 10.57 -2.45 5.87
N VAL A 57 10.77 -3.74 6.14
CA VAL A 57 9.72 -4.66 6.61
C VAL A 57 8.98 -4.10 7.82
N VAL A 58 9.71 -3.45 8.74
CA VAL A 58 9.14 -2.84 9.95
C VAL A 58 8.12 -1.74 9.60
N TYR A 59 8.38 -0.92 8.59
CA TYR A 59 7.45 0.14 8.17
C TYR A 59 6.15 -0.44 7.63
N VAL A 60 6.24 -1.51 6.86
CA VAL A 60 5.06 -2.20 6.29
C VAL A 60 4.25 -2.86 7.40
N LEU A 61 4.89 -3.60 8.30
CA LEU A 61 4.23 -4.22 9.44
C LEU A 61 3.59 -3.18 10.37
N LYS A 62 4.32 -2.11 10.68
CA LYS A 62 3.80 -1.01 11.50
C LYS A 62 2.55 -0.39 10.88
N SER A 63 2.55 -0.16 9.57
CA SER A 63 1.39 0.38 8.87
C SER A 63 0.17 -0.53 9.00
N LEU A 64 0.34 -1.84 8.83
CA LEU A 64 -0.73 -2.81 9.00
C LEU A 64 -1.24 -2.86 10.45
N MET A 65 -0.32 -2.83 11.41
CA MET A 65 -0.68 -2.81 12.84
C MET A 65 -1.40 -1.52 13.24
N ASP A 66 -1.06 -0.40 12.66
CA ASP A 66 -1.69 0.90 12.92
C ASP A 66 -3.04 1.08 12.21
N GLY A 67 -3.52 0.06 11.53
CA GLY A 67 -4.86 0.03 10.96
C GLY A 67 -4.96 0.18 9.45
N ALA A 68 -3.85 0.09 8.72
CA ALA A 68 -3.91 0.00 7.26
C ALA A 68 -4.49 -1.36 6.83
N ASP A 69 -5.33 -1.34 5.84
CA ASP A 69 -5.90 -2.56 5.26
C ASP A 69 -5.01 -3.15 4.17
N GLY A 70 -4.16 -2.32 3.59
CA GLY A 70 -3.17 -2.73 2.61
C GLY A 70 -1.98 -1.78 2.54
N VAL A 71 -0.87 -2.28 2.07
CA VAL A 71 0.37 -1.51 1.88
C VAL A 71 0.90 -1.74 0.47
N LEU A 72 1.12 -0.64 -0.23
CA LEU A 72 1.75 -0.63 -1.55
C LEU A 72 3.20 -0.16 -1.41
N VAL A 73 4.12 -0.91 -1.96
CA VAL A 73 5.51 -0.48 -2.15
C VAL A 73 5.74 -0.23 -3.64
N GLY A 74 6.00 0.99 -4.00
CA GLY A 74 6.25 1.40 -5.38
C GLY A 74 7.73 1.70 -5.63
N GLY A 75 8.29 1.08 -6.65
CA GLY A 75 9.69 1.22 -7.01
C GLY A 75 9.92 1.36 -8.51
N CYS A 76 11.17 1.65 -8.86
CA CYS A 76 11.61 1.71 -10.25
C CYS A 76 11.57 0.32 -10.88
N HIS A 77 11.32 0.27 -12.19
CA HIS A 77 11.46 -0.98 -12.95
C HIS A 77 12.87 -1.59 -12.77
N PRO A 78 12.98 -2.94 -12.79
CA PRO A 78 14.28 -3.60 -12.71
C PRO A 78 15.27 -3.06 -13.76
N GLY A 79 16.45 -2.66 -13.30
CA GLY A 79 17.47 -2.01 -14.12
C GLY A 79 17.43 -0.48 -14.15
N ASP A 80 16.33 0.15 -13.72
CA ASP A 80 16.13 1.62 -13.76
C ASP A 80 16.27 2.30 -12.40
N CYS A 81 16.69 1.58 -11.37
CA CYS A 81 16.84 2.15 -10.04
C CYS A 81 17.92 3.22 -10.01
N HIS A 82 17.59 4.42 -9.54
CA HIS A 82 18.54 5.54 -9.40
C HIS A 82 19.78 5.16 -8.56
N TYR A 83 19.59 4.31 -7.54
CA TYR A 83 20.65 3.80 -6.67
C TYR A 83 21.11 2.39 -7.05
N GLN A 84 20.83 1.94 -8.25
CA GLN A 84 21.20 0.67 -8.88
C GLN A 84 20.51 -0.58 -8.30
N SER A 85 20.50 -0.78 -7.00
CA SER A 85 20.03 -2.04 -6.37
C SER A 85 18.86 -1.91 -5.39
N GLY A 86 18.35 -0.69 -5.18
CA GLY A 86 17.30 -0.45 -4.18
C GLY A 86 16.02 -1.23 -4.44
N ASN A 87 15.56 -1.29 -5.68
CA ASN A 87 14.39 -2.04 -6.08
C ASN A 87 14.56 -3.57 -5.88
N PHE A 88 15.74 -4.11 -6.10
CA PHE A 88 16.02 -5.52 -5.82
C PHE A 88 15.99 -5.83 -4.32
N LYS A 89 16.44 -4.89 -3.48
CA LYS A 89 16.31 -5.02 -2.02
C LYS A 89 14.85 -5.01 -1.59
N ALA A 90 14.06 -4.08 -2.13
CA ALA A 90 12.62 -4.01 -1.89
C ALA A 90 11.92 -5.32 -2.29
N ARG A 91 12.24 -5.86 -3.45
CA ARG A 91 11.69 -7.13 -3.93
C ARG A 91 11.92 -8.27 -2.96
N ARG A 92 13.15 -8.42 -2.47
CA ARG A 92 13.49 -9.49 -1.51
C ARG A 92 12.75 -9.31 -0.18
N ARG A 93 12.72 -8.10 0.35
CA ARG A 93 12.04 -7.78 1.62
C ARG A 93 10.55 -8.04 1.53
N VAL A 94 9.89 -7.57 0.48
CA VAL A 94 8.46 -7.79 0.30
C VAL A 94 8.15 -9.28 0.13
N ALA A 95 8.96 -10.03 -0.61
CA ALA A 95 8.77 -11.47 -0.77
C ALA A 95 8.84 -12.21 0.57
N ILE A 96 9.85 -11.91 1.40
CA ILE A 96 10.00 -12.50 2.73
C ILE A 96 8.81 -12.09 3.62
N LEU A 97 8.44 -10.82 3.60
CA LEU A 97 7.34 -10.31 4.40
C LEU A 97 6.01 -11.00 4.05
N ARG A 98 5.72 -11.17 2.78
CA ARG A 98 4.50 -11.85 2.32
C ARG A 98 4.46 -13.31 2.84
N THR A 99 5.57 -14.00 2.81
CA THR A 99 5.68 -15.35 3.38
C THR A 99 5.40 -15.35 4.88
N ILE A 100 5.98 -14.40 5.62
CA ILE A 100 5.76 -14.28 7.07
C ILE A 100 4.29 -13.99 7.37
N LEU A 101 3.67 -13.05 6.66
CA LEU A 101 2.25 -12.70 6.83
C LEU A 101 1.33 -13.89 6.57
N SER A 102 1.59 -14.65 5.52
CA SER A 102 0.86 -15.88 5.21
C SER A 102 0.92 -16.89 6.35
N GLN A 103 2.08 -17.05 6.97
CA GLN A 103 2.28 -17.93 8.13
C GLN A 103 1.54 -17.45 9.39
N LEU A 104 1.35 -16.14 9.51
CA LEU A 104 0.60 -15.52 10.60
C LEU A 104 -0.92 -15.50 10.36
N GLY A 105 -1.38 -16.05 9.25
CA GLY A 105 -2.80 -16.05 8.87
C GLY A 105 -3.29 -14.73 8.26
N VAL A 106 -2.39 -13.82 7.92
CA VAL A 106 -2.72 -12.57 7.24
C VAL A 106 -2.59 -12.78 5.73
N PRO A 107 -3.62 -12.44 4.93
CA PRO A 107 -3.53 -12.57 3.48
C PRO A 107 -2.34 -11.79 2.91
N GLU A 108 -1.47 -12.47 2.19
CA GLU A 108 -0.29 -11.86 1.58
C GLU A 108 -0.63 -10.78 0.55
N ASP A 109 -1.84 -10.84 -0.02
CA ASP A 109 -2.36 -9.86 -0.97
C ASP A 109 -2.68 -8.49 -0.36
N ARG A 110 -2.50 -8.32 0.95
CA ARG A 110 -2.55 -7.00 1.58
C ARG A 110 -1.26 -6.20 1.37
N VAL A 111 -0.18 -6.82 0.91
CA VAL A 111 1.09 -6.15 0.61
C VAL A 111 1.41 -6.32 -0.87
N TRP A 112 1.46 -5.20 -1.57
CA TRP A 112 1.75 -5.16 -3.00
C TRP A 112 3.10 -4.50 -3.26
N LEU A 113 3.82 -5.03 -4.22
CA LEU A 113 5.00 -4.41 -4.82
C LEU A 113 4.71 -4.17 -6.29
N ARG A 114 4.89 -2.94 -6.74
CA ARG A 114 4.69 -2.55 -8.13
C ARG A 114 5.85 -1.73 -8.65
N TRP A 115 6.20 -1.96 -9.88
CA TRP A 115 7.18 -1.19 -10.61
C TRP A 115 6.45 -0.17 -11.48
N ILE A 116 6.65 1.12 -11.15
CA ILE A 116 5.98 2.23 -11.83
C ILE A 116 7.02 3.31 -12.07
N SER A 117 7.21 3.68 -13.34
CA SER A 117 8.14 4.75 -13.72
C SER A 117 7.52 6.15 -13.55
N ALA A 118 8.36 7.16 -13.61
CA ALA A 118 7.96 8.56 -13.50
C ALA A 118 6.96 8.99 -14.61
N SER A 119 7.00 8.33 -15.76
CA SER A 119 6.10 8.62 -16.90
C SER A 119 4.80 7.80 -16.89
N GLU A 120 4.64 6.89 -15.93
CA GLU A 120 3.52 5.94 -15.89
C GLU A 120 2.43 6.36 -14.88
N GLY A 121 2.00 7.62 -14.92
CA GLY A 121 0.93 8.12 -14.07
C GLY A 121 -0.39 7.36 -14.22
N ARG A 122 -0.73 6.94 -15.43
CA ARG A 122 -1.90 6.08 -15.67
C ARG A 122 -1.78 4.73 -14.96
N LEU A 123 -0.63 4.08 -15.05
CA LEU A 123 -0.39 2.81 -14.36
C LEU A 123 -0.50 2.96 -12.85
N PHE A 124 -0.07 4.08 -12.28
CA PHE A 124 -0.25 4.38 -10.86
C PHE A 124 -1.75 4.42 -10.50
N ALA A 125 -2.55 5.18 -11.24
CA ALA A 125 -4.00 5.28 -11.01
C ALA A 125 -4.70 3.92 -11.13
N GLU A 126 -4.35 3.15 -12.16
CA GLU A 126 -4.87 1.79 -12.35
C GLU A 126 -4.48 0.86 -11.19
N THR A 127 -3.24 0.93 -10.73
CA THR A 127 -2.73 0.12 -9.60
C THR A 127 -3.49 0.43 -8.31
N VAL A 128 -3.70 1.71 -7.99
CA VAL A 128 -4.43 2.12 -6.79
C VAL A 128 -5.88 1.64 -6.86
N THR A 129 -6.52 1.77 -8.00
CA THR A 129 -7.89 1.32 -8.22
C THR A 129 -8.00 -0.19 -8.05
N GLU A 130 -7.14 -0.94 -8.70
CA GLU A 130 -7.09 -2.40 -8.64
C GLU A 130 -6.85 -2.90 -7.22
N MET A 131 -5.89 -2.30 -6.51
CA MET A 131 -5.59 -2.64 -5.12
C MET A 131 -6.77 -2.33 -4.19
N THR A 132 -7.40 -1.18 -4.35
CA THR A 132 -8.58 -0.80 -3.57
C THR A 132 -9.71 -1.80 -3.74
N ASP A 133 -10.00 -2.21 -4.97
CA ASP A 133 -11.05 -3.19 -5.25
C ASP A 133 -10.71 -4.57 -4.67
N ALA A 134 -9.45 -4.99 -4.79
CA ALA A 134 -8.99 -6.26 -4.23
C ALA A 134 -9.13 -6.29 -2.70
N ILE A 135 -8.69 -5.22 -2.02
CA ILE A 135 -8.79 -5.13 -0.55
C ILE A 135 -10.23 -4.96 -0.09
N ARG A 136 -11.05 -4.25 -0.85
CA ARG A 136 -12.50 -4.14 -0.56
C ARG A 136 -13.18 -5.51 -0.53
N LYS A 137 -12.80 -6.40 -1.44
CA LYS A 137 -13.29 -7.79 -1.48
C LYS A 137 -12.79 -8.63 -0.31
N MET A 138 -11.57 -8.39 0.16
CA MET A 138 -11.01 -9.09 1.32
C MET A 138 -11.60 -8.65 2.65
N GLY A 139 -12.13 -7.43 2.71
CA GLY A 139 -12.63 -6.82 3.94
C GLY A 139 -11.54 -6.20 4.82
N PRO A 140 -11.91 -5.70 6.02
CA PRO A 140 -11.00 -5.05 6.96
C PRO A 140 -9.83 -5.95 7.36
N SER A 141 -8.68 -5.32 7.67
CA SER A 141 -7.51 -6.04 8.17
C SER A 141 -7.79 -6.67 9.52
N GLU A 142 -7.33 -7.90 9.71
CA GLU A 142 -7.47 -8.63 10.97
C GLU A 142 -6.71 -7.97 12.12
N PHE A 143 -5.64 -7.23 11.82
CA PHE A 143 -4.92 -6.43 12.82
C PHE A 143 -5.77 -5.34 13.47
N LYS A 144 -6.77 -4.81 12.78
CA LYS A 144 -7.70 -3.84 13.35
C LYS A 144 -8.54 -4.41 14.48
N GLN A 145 -8.92 -5.66 14.39
CA GLN A 145 -9.77 -6.31 15.39
C GLN A 145 -9.08 -6.51 16.74
N GLY A 146 -7.73 -6.52 16.74
CA GLY A 146 -6.93 -6.65 17.95
C GLY A 146 -6.68 -5.35 18.72
N TRP A 147 -6.86 -4.18 18.08
CA TRP A 147 -6.62 -2.88 18.70
C TRP A 147 -7.88 -2.22 19.27
N ASP A 148 -9.03 -2.56 18.74
CA ASP A 148 -10.32 -2.05 19.21
C ASP A 148 -10.92 -2.92 20.33
N ALA A 149 -10.20 -3.94 20.71
CA ALA A 149 -10.52 -4.80 21.83
C ALA A 149 -9.77 -4.35 23.10
#